data_1a490f74d0fb36ca1380a468b1ba903a
#
_entry.id   1a490f74d0fb36ca1380a468b1ba903a
#
_cell.length_a   1.000
_cell.length_b   1.000
_cell.length_c   1.000
_cell.angle_alpha   90.00
_cell.angle_beta   90.00
_cell.angle_gamma   90.00
#
_symmetry.space_group_name_H-M   'P 1'
#
loop_
_entity.id
_entity.type
_entity.pdbx_description
1 polymer ?
#
loop_
_entity_poly.entity_id
_entity_poly.type
_entity_poly.pdbx_seq_one_letter_code
_entity_poly.pdbx_strand_id
1 'polypeptide(L)'
;MQITVKLYASLAEYLPPGAQANAFTLETANACSPHQVLDRCGVPRARAHLLLVNGTYVPPAERDTHALVEGAVLAAWPPVAGG
;
A
#
# COMPACT_ATOMS: atom_id res chain seq x y z
N MET A 1 -11.05 9.54 -4.94
CA MET A 1 -10.10 9.21 -6.01
C MET A 1 -9.89 7.72 -6.09
N GLN A 2 -9.39 7.25 -7.22
CA GLN A 2 -9.10 5.84 -7.40
C GLN A 2 -7.58 5.63 -7.43
N ILE A 3 -7.10 4.62 -6.70
CA ILE A 3 -5.70 4.24 -6.69
C ILE A 3 -5.58 2.73 -6.93
N THR A 4 -4.37 2.28 -7.27
CA THR A 4 -4.06 0.86 -7.36
C THR A 4 -3.20 0.48 -6.18
N VAL A 5 -3.55 -0.64 -5.51
CA VAL A 5 -2.79 -1.16 -4.37
C VAL A 5 -2.21 -2.51 -4.77
N LYS A 6 -0.92 -2.70 -4.53
CA LYS A 6 -0.21 -3.95 -4.79
C LYS A 6 0.40 -4.46 -3.49
N LEU A 7 0.05 -5.68 -3.11
CA LEU A 7 0.53 -6.31 -1.88
C LEU A 7 1.27 -7.58 -2.24
N TYR A 8 2.55 -7.66 -1.86
CA TYR A 8 3.45 -8.74 -2.26
C TYR A 8 3.83 -9.67 -1.12
N ALA A 9 4.33 -10.85 -1.49
CA ALA A 9 4.78 -11.87 -0.55
C ALA A 9 3.69 -12.18 0.47
N SER A 10 4.02 -12.25 1.76
CA SER A 10 3.02 -12.58 2.78
C SER A 10 1.93 -11.53 2.95
N LEU A 11 2.11 -10.31 2.42
CA LEU A 11 1.04 -9.30 2.44
C LEU A 11 -0.10 -9.66 1.50
N ALA A 12 0.10 -10.64 0.61
CA ALA A 12 -0.98 -11.09 -0.28
C ALA A 12 -2.19 -11.64 0.49
N GLU A 13 -2.02 -12.04 1.76
CA GLU A 13 -3.14 -12.49 2.58
C GLU A 13 -4.20 -11.40 2.80
N TYR A 14 -3.84 -10.14 2.61
CA TYR A 14 -4.76 -9.00 2.77
C TYR A 14 -5.43 -8.57 1.46
N LEU A 15 -5.11 -9.24 0.33
CA LEU A 15 -5.74 -8.92 -0.95
C LEU A 15 -7.22 -9.31 -0.92
N PRO A 16 -8.11 -8.47 -1.47
CA PRO A 16 -9.52 -8.83 -1.55
C PRO A 16 -9.76 -9.90 -2.61
N PRO A 17 -10.92 -10.60 -2.54
CA PRO A 17 -11.31 -11.50 -3.63
C PRO A 17 -11.33 -10.74 -4.95
N GLY A 18 -10.86 -11.39 -6.01
CA GLY A 18 -10.83 -10.77 -7.34
C GLY A 18 -9.57 -10.00 -7.67
N ALA A 19 -8.63 -9.83 -6.72
CA ALA A 19 -7.35 -9.22 -7.01
C ALA A 19 -6.59 -10.06 -8.04
N GLN A 20 -5.89 -9.40 -8.96
CA GLN A 20 -5.13 -10.06 -10.02
C GLN A 20 -3.70 -9.54 -10.02
N ALA A 21 -2.72 -10.45 -10.14
CA ALA A 21 -1.31 -10.09 -10.14
C ALA A 21 -0.93 -9.24 -8.93
N ASN A 22 -1.43 -9.62 -7.75
CA ASN A 22 -1.20 -8.92 -6.48
C ASN A 22 -1.78 -7.52 -6.43
N ALA A 23 -2.62 -7.11 -7.36
CA ALA A 23 -3.12 -5.74 -7.48
C ALA A 23 -4.65 -5.68 -7.42
N PHE A 24 -5.14 -4.58 -6.87
CA PHE A 24 -6.56 -4.25 -6.92
C PHE A 24 -6.72 -2.73 -6.88
N THR A 25 -7.88 -2.25 -7.31
CA THR A 25 -8.19 -0.81 -7.25
C THR A 25 -8.96 -0.50 -5.96
N LEU A 26 -8.76 0.70 -5.45
CA LEU A 26 -9.39 1.15 -4.22
C LEU A 26 -9.88 2.58 -4.40
N GLU A 27 -11.14 2.83 -4.03
CA GLU A 27 -11.67 4.19 -3.96
C GLU A 27 -11.36 4.79 -2.60
N THR A 28 -10.79 5.99 -2.59
CA THR A 28 -10.40 6.68 -1.36
C THR A 28 -10.82 8.14 -1.40
N ALA A 29 -10.79 8.79 -0.23
CA ALA A 29 -10.89 10.24 -0.16
C ALA A 29 -9.66 10.87 -0.84
N ASN A 30 -9.82 12.10 -1.31
CA ASN A 30 -8.69 12.85 -1.89
C ASN A 30 -7.62 13.07 -0.85
N ALA A 31 -6.35 13.06 -1.29
CA ALA A 31 -5.19 13.28 -0.43
C ALA A 31 -5.04 12.23 0.69
N CYS A 32 -5.59 11.04 0.49
CA CYS A 32 -5.40 9.93 1.42
C CYS A 32 -3.90 9.57 1.52
N SER A 33 -3.42 9.24 2.72
CA SER A 33 -2.02 8.89 2.93
C SER A 33 -1.79 7.38 2.78
N PRO A 34 -0.53 6.94 2.53
CA PRO A 34 -0.21 5.52 2.51
C PRO A 34 -0.65 4.77 3.76
N HIS A 35 -0.44 5.33 4.97
CA HIS A 35 -0.89 4.68 6.19
C HIS A 35 -2.41 4.52 6.25
N GLN A 36 -3.16 5.51 5.78
CA GLN A 36 -4.62 5.39 5.73
C GLN A 36 -5.05 4.28 4.77
N VAL A 37 -4.35 4.12 3.64
CA VAL A 37 -4.64 3.03 2.72
C VAL A 37 -4.35 1.67 3.36
N LEU A 38 -3.20 1.52 4.02
CA LEU A 38 -2.87 0.27 4.70
C LEU A 38 -3.92 -0.08 5.75
N ASP A 39 -4.35 0.91 6.53
CA ASP A 39 -5.38 0.71 7.56
C ASP A 39 -6.68 0.20 6.93
N ARG A 40 -7.10 0.78 5.81
CA ARG A 40 -8.30 0.33 5.10
C ARG A 40 -8.19 -1.09 4.56
N CYS A 41 -6.99 -1.49 4.16
CA CYS A 41 -6.75 -2.84 3.65
C CYS A 41 -6.58 -3.86 4.77
N GLY A 42 -6.52 -3.42 6.02
CA GLY A 42 -6.29 -4.30 7.17
C GLY A 42 -4.84 -4.71 7.33
N VAL A 43 -3.90 -4.03 6.66
CA VAL A 43 -2.48 -4.36 6.74
C VAL A 43 -1.87 -3.64 7.96
N PRO A 44 -1.34 -4.39 8.94
CA PRO A 44 -0.63 -3.75 10.05
C PRO A 44 0.53 -2.92 9.51
N ARG A 45 0.64 -1.68 9.99
CA ARG A 45 1.67 -0.75 9.48
C ARG A 45 3.08 -1.32 9.60
N ALA A 46 3.36 -2.02 10.69
CA ALA A 46 4.68 -2.62 10.93
C ALA A 46 5.03 -3.71 9.92
N ARG A 47 4.05 -4.32 9.27
CA ARG A 47 4.29 -5.36 8.26
C ARG A 47 4.59 -4.80 6.87
N ALA A 48 4.29 -3.52 6.63
CA ALA A 48 4.62 -2.86 5.37
C ALA A 48 6.03 -2.27 5.48
N HIS A 49 7.05 -3.13 5.35
CA HIS A 49 8.44 -2.73 5.52
C HIS A 49 8.91 -1.83 4.39
N LEU A 50 8.76 -2.28 3.15
CA LEU A 50 9.06 -1.49 1.95
C LEU A 50 7.74 -0.99 1.36
N LEU A 51 7.64 0.31 1.14
CA LEU A 51 6.44 0.91 0.55
C LEU A 51 6.86 1.90 -0.53
N LEU A 52 6.35 1.70 -1.73
CA LEU A 52 6.61 2.57 -2.88
C LEU A 52 5.31 3.24 -3.32
N VAL A 53 5.40 4.51 -3.69
CA VAL A 53 4.31 5.21 -4.37
C VAL A 53 4.82 5.62 -5.74
N ASN A 54 4.18 5.12 -6.78
CA ASN A 54 4.60 5.35 -8.18
C ASN A 54 6.10 5.04 -8.37
N GLY A 55 6.56 3.94 -7.75
CA GLY A 55 7.94 3.50 -7.85
C GLY A 55 8.94 4.20 -6.96
N THR A 56 8.51 5.19 -6.17
CA THR A 56 9.39 5.95 -5.28
C THR A 56 9.21 5.52 -3.84
N TYR A 57 10.29 5.21 -3.14
CA TYR A 57 10.24 4.80 -1.74
C TYR A 57 9.70 5.92 -0.85
N VAL A 58 8.77 5.55 0.04
CA VAL A 58 8.22 6.47 1.05
C VAL A 58 8.63 5.95 2.43
N PRO A 59 9.54 6.64 3.12
CA PRO A 59 9.99 6.18 4.44
C PRO A 59 8.86 6.25 5.47
N PRO A 60 8.92 5.42 6.53
CA PRO A 60 7.85 5.36 7.53
C PRO A 60 7.41 6.71 8.08
N ALA A 61 8.37 7.61 8.30
CA ALA A 61 8.06 8.93 8.88
C ALA A 61 7.22 9.81 7.95
N GLU A 62 7.13 9.48 6.65
CA GLU A 62 6.38 10.28 5.67
C GLU A 62 5.06 9.64 5.27
N ARG A 63 4.76 8.45 5.78
CA ARG A 63 3.58 7.68 5.32
C ARG A 63 2.26 8.21 5.87
N ASP A 64 2.29 9.11 6.86
CA ASP A 64 1.10 9.79 7.36
C ASP A 64 0.81 11.09 6.63
N THR A 65 1.82 11.71 6.04
CA THR A 65 1.70 13.04 5.44
C THR A 65 1.82 13.06 3.92
N HIS A 66 2.31 11.97 3.31
CA HIS A 66 2.42 11.88 1.86
C HIS A 66 1.00 11.79 1.26
N ALA A 67 0.58 12.82 0.54
CA ALA A 67 -0.75 12.85 -0.06
C ALA A 67 -0.73 12.09 -1.39
N LEU A 68 -1.53 11.02 -1.48
CA LEU A 68 -1.69 10.29 -2.73
C LEU A 68 -2.54 11.09 -3.71
N VAL A 69 -2.29 10.90 -5.00
CA VAL A 69 -3.04 11.58 -6.08
C VAL A 69 -3.82 10.55 -6.88
N GLU A 70 -4.80 11.03 -7.65
CA GLU A 70 -5.59 10.17 -8.54
C GLU A 70 -4.69 9.29 -9.41
N GLY A 71 -4.99 8.00 -9.43
CA GLY A 71 -4.26 7.03 -10.25
C GLY A 71 -2.94 6.58 -9.65
N ALA A 72 -2.60 6.98 -8.42
CA ALA A 72 -1.36 6.54 -7.78
C ALA A 72 -1.33 5.01 -7.66
N VAL A 73 -0.11 4.45 -7.71
CA VAL A 73 0.13 3.03 -7.47
C VAL A 73 0.93 2.89 -6.18
N LEU A 74 0.31 2.30 -5.16
CA LEU A 74 0.94 2.02 -3.88
C LEU A 74 1.31 0.55 -3.82
N ALA A 75 2.59 0.24 -3.63
CA ALA A 75 3.08 -1.13 -3.54
C ALA A 75 3.76 -1.36 -2.21
N ALA A 76 3.48 -2.48 -1.56
CA ALA A 76 4.05 -2.79 -0.26
C ALA A 76 4.57 -4.22 -0.18
N TRP A 77 5.69 -4.39 0.54
CA TRP A 77 6.33 -5.68 0.82
C TRP A 77 6.57 -5.81 2.32
N PRO A 78 6.47 -7.04 2.86
CA PRO A 78 6.78 -7.28 4.27
C PRO A 78 8.29 -7.29 4.51
N PRO A 79 8.73 -7.32 5.79
CA PRO A 79 10.14 -7.54 6.08
C PRO A 79 10.62 -8.85 5.47
N VAL A 80 11.89 -8.85 5.02
CA VAL A 80 12.50 -10.05 4.44
C VAL A 80 12.82 -11.03 5.56
N ALA A 81 12.37 -12.28 5.44
CA ALA A 81 12.64 -13.30 6.44
C ALA A 81 14.15 -13.57 6.51
N GLY A 82 14.72 -13.54 7.72
CA GLY A 82 16.13 -13.81 7.95
C GLY A 82 17.07 -12.68 7.55
N GLY A 83 16.51 -11.56 7.13
CA GLY A 83 17.31 -10.43 6.66
C GLY A 83 17.38 -9.28 7.62
#